data_04954364246e8a5509375453da7fc470
#
_entry.id   04954364246e8a5509375453da7fc470
#
_cell.length_a   1.000
_cell.length_b   1.000
_cell.length_c   1.000
_cell.angle_alpha   90.00
_cell.angle_beta   90.00
_cell.angle_gamma   90.00
#
_symmetry.space_group_name_H-M   'P 1'
#
loop_
_entity.id
_entity.type
_entity.pdbx_description
1 polymer ?
#
loop_
_entity_poly.entity_id
_entity_poly.type
_entity_poly.pdbx_seq_one_letter_code
_entity_poly.pdbx_strand_id
1 'polypeptide(L)'
;MKKLICLLLAVCMALSLAACGKKPAQETILPSKTEGTAQDALDYGDPENWAYFEANVDREVDVILICPTVDTRSETNSFDLNDKLKGNFIYALDLERGIFDETGRLFSPYYRQMSINAYTLPEAERVKAKEIAYADISAAFRWYLDNENDGRGIILAGFSQGGEMCLELLKEYYGGDSAKAQALREQLIAVYSIGWMVTEEMTASYPQIVPAAGETDTGTVVCFDCEDGTVSETIIIPRGMKALSINPLNWKTDGTPADKSLNRGAVFTAGGEPIAALCGAYIGEKGELIVTDVTAADYPPGLDIFPEGAYHLYDYMFFFTNLKDNVAMRSAVWSVQRDPSGALAEIRARGVLRVDTAGDYQPMSYLDPESGRYVGFDAALAEDLAAALGVELEYVPTSWPTLMEDTLAGNFDLAICGITITETRQEQALMSIGYLGNGKTVLCRAEDADKYTSLEAINRPEVRLMENPGGLNEKFAREKLPNATLIIHDVNQEIPGLIAAGEADVMITEIMEAGFYVGQDDRLAAPLIYEPFTHGELGVLMPKGSEDLLAYVNAFLEEEIASGRIDELAEEYIYRHINTEEQLLPAA
;
A
#
# COMPACT_ATOMS: atom_id res chain seq x y z
N MET A 1 14.33 11.52 24.18
CA MET A 1 14.68 10.85 22.93
C MET A 1 14.47 11.74 21.72
N LYS A 2 13.26 12.32 21.49
CA LYS A 2 12.96 13.19 20.33
C LYS A 2 13.97 14.35 20.14
N LYS A 3 14.28 15.12 21.18
CA LYS A 3 15.30 16.19 21.12
C LYS A 3 16.72 15.69 20.83
N LEU A 4 17.02 14.43 21.12
CA LEU A 4 18.34 13.84 20.84
C LEU A 4 18.45 13.41 19.37
N ILE A 5 17.36 13.02 18.73
CA ILE A 5 17.29 12.64 17.32
C ILE A 5 17.40 13.87 16.42
N CYS A 6 16.66 14.95 16.74
CA CYS A 6 16.80 16.24 16.04
C CYS A 6 18.21 16.84 16.20
N LEU A 7 18.81 16.66 17.38
CA LEU A 7 20.20 17.09 17.62
C LEU A 7 21.22 16.25 16.84
N LEU A 8 20.94 14.94 16.62
CA LEU A 8 21.79 14.07 15.81
C LEU A 8 21.69 14.39 14.31
N LEU A 9 20.51 14.68 13.78
CA LEU A 9 20.33 15.11 12.38
C LEU A 9 20.96 16.49 12.11
N ALA A 10 20.71 17.47 12.97
CA ALA A 10 21.36 18.80 12.91
C ALA A 10 22.86 18.71 13.22
N VAL A 11 23.27 17.81 14.12
CA VAL A 11 24.67 17.61 14.54
C VAL A 11 25.45 16.79 13.51
N CYS A 12 24.87 15.85 12.76
CA CYS A 12 25.58 15.20 11.65
C CYS A 12 25.80 16.16 10.46
N MET A 13 24.87 17.09 10.18
CA MET A 13 25.11 18.20 9.26
C MET A 13 26.03 19.30 9.86
N ALA A 14 25.99 19.51 11.18
CA ALA A 14 26.78 20.53 11.90
C ALA A 14 28.08 20.02 12.54
N LEU A 15 28.26 18.71 12.83
CA LEU A 15 29.51 18.15 13.36
C LEU A 15 30.67 18.17 12.37
N SER A 16 30.41 18.48 11.09
CA SER A 16 31.44 18.92 10.19
C SER A 16 32.02 20.30 10.55
N LEU A 17 31.38 21.06 11.44
CA LEU A 17 31.80 22.40 11.87
C LEU A 17 32.53 22.47 13.23
N ALA A 18 32.45 21.42 14.07
CA ALA A 18 32.88 21.53 15.48
C ALA A 18 34.14 20.75 15.87
N ALA A 19 34.85 20.10 14.97
CA ALA A 19 36.06 19.34 15.27
C ALA A 19 37.32 20.00 14.68
N CYS A 20 37.62 21.25 14.99
CA CYS A 20 38.99 21.78 14.93
C CYS A 20 39.14 23.14 15.63
N GLY A 21 39.37 23.07 16.92
CA GLY A 21 39.97 24.20 17.66
C GLY A 21 41.48 24.17 17.49
N LYS A 22 42.00 24.54 16.31
CA LYS A 22 43.38 25.04 16.11
C LYS A 22 43.33 26.10 15.01
N LYS A 23 43.97 27.25 15.28
CA LYS A 23 44.11 28.38 14.33
C LYS A 23 44.61 27.85 12.99
N PRO A 24 44.05 28.31 11.85
CA PRO A 24 44.48 27.84 10.54
C PRO A 24 45.87 28.40 10.24
N ALA A 25 46.79 27.49 9.88
CA ALA A 25 47.91 27.88 9.02
C ALA A 25 47.31 28.29 7.67
N GLN A 26 47.86 29.33 7.06
CA GLN A 26 47.48 29.80 5.73
C GLN A 26 47.67 28.65 4.73
N GLU A 27 46.59 27.93 4.40
CA GLU A 27 46.60 27.01 3.28
C GLU A 27 46.59 27.81 1.99
N THR A 28 47.61 27.55 1.19
CA THR A 28 47.73 28.02 -0.18
C THR A 28 46.53 27.49 -0.95
N ILE A 29 45.67 28.38 -1.42
CA ILE A 29 44.56 28.05 -2.32
C ILE A 29 45.20 27.45 -3.57
N LEU A 30 45.07 26.12 -3.73
CA LEU A 30 45.32 25.45 -5.01
C LEU A 30 44.30 26.00 -6.00
N PRO A 31 44.70 26.38 -7.21
CA PRO A 31 43.76 26.85 -8.22
C PRO A 31 42.68 25.81 -8.43
N SER A 32 41.40 26.22 -8.33
CA SER A 32 40.22 25.39 -8.61
C SER A 32 40.43 24.68 -9.96
N LYS A 33 40.22 23.36 -9.98
CA LYS A 33 40.04 22.65 -11.24
C LYS A 33 38.99 23.42 -12.03
N THR A 34 39.26 23.69 -13.29
CA THR A 34 38.39 24.33 -14.26
C THR A 34 36.95 23.85 -14.11
N GLU A 35 36.03 24.80 -13.98
CA GLU A 35 34.58 24.54 -13.97
C GLU A 35 34.22 23.63 -15.14
N GLY A 36 33.79 22.38 -14.85
CA GLY A 36 33.26 21.46 -15.86
C GLY A 36 32.01 22.07 -16.49
N THR A 37 31.79 21.82 -17.76
CA THR A 37 30.55 22.20 -18.45
C THR A 37 29.52 21.08 -18.35
N ALA A 38 28.25 21.35 -18.67
CA ALA A 38 27.21 20.33 -18.74
C ALA A 38 27.55 19.17 -19.73
N GLN A 39 28.48 19.42 -20.67
CA GLN A 39 28.98 18.44 -21.65
C GLN A 39 30.01 17.45 -21.06
N ASP A 40 30.56 17.75 -19.86
CA ASP A 40 31.58 16.94 -19.20
C ASP A 40 30.96 16.13 -18.03
N ALA A 41 29.84 15.46 -18.28
CA ALA A 41 29.18 14.57 -17.28
C ALA A 41 30.14 13.48 -16.78
N LEU A 42 29.90 12.98 -15.56
CA LEU A 42 30.67 11.87 -15.00
C LEU A 42 30.51 10.59 -15.86
N ASP A 43 31.56 9.76 -15.87
CA ASP A 43 31.53 8.46 -16.56
C ASP A 43 30.90 7.40 -15.67
N TYR A 44 29.66 7.02 -15.96
CA TYR A 44 28.91 6.01 -15.21
C TYR A 44 29.22 4.56 -15.63
N GLY A 45 30.13 4.35 -16.58
CA GLY A 45 30.81 3.07 -16.76
C GLY A 45 31.81 2.75 -15.65
N ASP A 46 32.21 3.77 -14.87
CA ASP A 46 33.02 3.59 -13.67
C ASP A 46 32.14 3.32 -12.45
N PRO A 47 32.23 2.12 -11.80
CA PRO A 47 31.46 1.80 -10.59
C PRO A 47 31.68 2.77 -9.42
N GLU A 48 32.82 3.48 -9.36
CA GLU A 48 33.13 4.49 -8.33
C GLU A 48 32.18 5.71 -8.38
N ASN A 49 31.44 5.89 -9.48
CA ASN A 49 30.45 6.95 -9.64
C ASN A 49 29.03 6.55 -9.23
N TRP A 50 28.87 5.36 -8.61
CA TRP A 50 27.61 4.89 -8.05
C TRP A 50 27.69 4.75 -6.52
N ALA A 51 26.68 5.22 -5.82
CA ALA A 51 26.48 5.01 -4.40
C ALA A 51 25.88 3.62 -4.13
N TYR A 52 24.86 3.25 -4.92
CA TYR A 52 24.31 1.91 -4.99
C TYR A 52 24.26 1.43 -6.44
N PHE A 53 24.64 0.17 -6.64
CA PHE A 53 24.66 -0.48 -7.94
C PHE A 53 24.34 -1.98 -7.76
N GLU A 54 23.05 -2.34 -7.84
CA GLU A 54 22.56 -3.67 -7.47
C GLU A 54 22.22 -4.54 -8.71
N ALA A 55 23.05 -4.50 -9.76
CA ALA A 55 22.84 -5.24 -11.00
C ALA A 55 22.68 -6.77 -10.84
N ASN A 56 23.24 -7.34 -9.77
CA ASN A 56 23.22 -8.79 -9.52
C ASN A 56 22.11 -9.26 -8.57
N VAL A 57 21.20 -8.39 -8.18
CA VAL A 57 20.05 -8.75 -7.34
C VAL A 57 18.93 -9.28 -8.24
N ASP A 58 18.32 -10.41 -7.88
CA ASP A 58 17.21 -10.99 -8.64
C ASP A 58 15.88 -10.32 -8.25
N ARG A 59 15.48 -9.32 -9.03
CA ARG A 59 14.20 -8.59 -8.88
C ARG A 59 13.72 -8.11 -10.25
N GLU A 60 12.41 -7.99 -10.42
CA GLU A 60 11.77 -7.57 -11.67
C GLU A 60 11.64 -6.03 -11.82
N VAL A 61 11.94 -5.30 -10.76
CA VAL A 61 11.81 -3.84 -10.68
C VAL A 61 13.17 -3.21 -10.45
N ASP A 62 13.43 -2.08 -11.09
CA ASP A 62 14.59 -1.24 -10.88
C ASP A 62 14.18 0.10 -10.26
N VAL A 63 14.93 0.56 -9.29
CA VAL A 63 14.73 1.85 -8.63
C VAL A 63 15.92 2.75 -8.90
N ILE A 64 15.68 3.85 -9.60
CA ILE A 64 16.66 4.94 -9.75
C ILE A 64 16.45 5.90 -8.58
N LEU A 65 17.26 5.74 -7.53
CA LEU A 65 17.16 6.52 -6.30
C LEU A 65 18.13 7.69 -6.32
N ILE A 66 17.64 8.91 -6.44
CA ILE A 66 18.43 10.13 -6.59
C ILE A 66 18.55 10.86 -5.25
N CYS A 67 19.79 10.96 -4.78
CA CYS A 67 20.12 11.59 -3.49
C CYS A 67 19.68 13.06 -3.41
N PRO A 68 19.13 13.52 -2.28
CA PRO A 68 18.86 14.94 -2.03
C PRO A 68 20.15 15.78 -1.92
N THR A 69 20.01 17.10 -1.78
CA THR A 69 21.15 18.00 -1.54
C THR A 69 21.83 17.68 -0.21
N VAL A 70 23.09 17.22 -0.27
CA VAL A 70 23.93 16.98 0.93
C VAL A 70 25.15 17.90 0.99
N ASP A 71 25.40 18.71 -0.06
CA ASP A 71 26.44 19.72 -0.08
C ASP A 71 25.93 21.07 0.45
N THR A 72 26.43 21.46 1.61
CA THR A 72 26.11 22.74 2.27
C THR A 72 27.22 23.78 2.16
N ARG A 73 28.29 23.52 1.38
CA ARG A 73 29.51 24.34 1.39
C ARG A 73 29.87 25.00 0.06
N SER A 74 29.65 24.29 -1.04
CA SER A 74 29.96 24.83 -2.37
C SER A 74 29.09 26.04 -2.69
N GLU A 75 29.59 26.94 -3.54
CA GLU A 75 28.82 28.10 -3.99
C GLU A 75 27.69 27.67 -4.96
N THR A 76 28.00 26.76 -5.87
CA THR A 76 27.05 26.29 -6.91
C THR A 76 26.89 24.77 -6.88
N ASN A 77 27.87 23.99 -7.33
CA ASN A 77 27.79 22.55 -7.48
C ASN A 77 28.92 21.81 -6.74
N SER A 78 28.68 20.56 -6.43
CA SER A 78 29.64 19.64 -5.80
C SER A 78 30.66 19.12 -6.81
N PHE A 79 31.59 19.95 -7.26
CA PHE A 79 32.59 19.55 -8.27
C PHE A 79 33.64 18.54 -7.73
N ASP A 80 33.88 18.54 -6.40
CA ASP A 80 34.79 17.60 -5.74
C ASP A 80 33.99 16.56 -4.97
N LEU A 81 33.77 15.40 -5.59
CA LEU A 81 33.09 14.23 -5.00
C LEU A 81 34.09 13.42 -4.13
N ASN A 82 34.68 14.07 -3.14
CA ASN A 82 35.60 13.41 -2.21
C ASN A 82 34.88 12.43 -1.26
N ASP A 83 35.65 11.57 -0.58
CA ASP A 83 35.13 10.53 0.30
C ASP A 83 34.16 11.04 1.37
N LYS A 84 34.38 12.27 1.88
CA LYS A 84 33.49 12.86 2.86
C LYS A 84 32.12 13.18 2.25
N LEU A 85 32.10 13.75 1.07
CA LEU A 85 30.86 14.09 0.38
C LEU A 85 30.14 12.81 -0.05
N LYS A 86 30.85 11.82 -0.60
CA LYS A 86 30.29 10.48 -0.91
C LYS A 86 29.71 9.83 0.35
N GLY A 87 30.36 9.96 1.52
CA GLY A 87 29.81 9.49 2.80
C GLY A 87 28.49 10.20 3.19
N ASN A 88 28.32 11.50 2.87
CA ASN A 88 27.07 12.20 3.10
C ASN A 88 25.96 11.69 2.16
N PHE A 89 26.29 11.37 0.89
CA PHE A 89 25.35 10.73 -0.03
C PHE A 89 24.80 9.41 0.54
N ILE A 90 25.70 8.52 0.95
CA ILE A 90 25.33 7.23 1.54
C ILE A 90 24.44 7.42 2.77
N TYR A 91 24.80 8.35 3.66
CA TYR A 91 24.01 8.61 4.86
C TYR A 91 22.58 9.08 4.53
N ALA A 92 22.42 10.01 3.57
CA ALA A 92 21.10 10.47 3.17
C ALA A 92 20.28 9.36 2.49
N LEU A 93 20.91 8.62 1.58
CA LEU A 93 20.26 7.51 0.87
C LEU A 93 19.86 6.36 1.82
N ASP A 94 20.65 6.08 2.87
CA ASP A 94 20.32 5.05 3.86
C ASP A 94 19.08 5.38 4.69
N LEU A 95 18.68 6.66 4.79
CA LEU A 95 17.43 7.07 5.44
C LEU A 95 16.20 6.77 4.57
N GLU A 96 16.37 6.64 3.26
CA GLU A 96 15.28 6.54 2.28
C GLU A 96 15.20 5.14 1.65
N ARG A 97 16.36 4.46 1.45
CA ARG A 97 16.43 3.23 0.67
C ARG A 97 15.50 2.11 1.15
N GLY A 98 15.26 2.01 2.45
CA GLY A 98 14.38 0.99 3.04
C GLY A 98 12.92 1.06 2.61
N ILE A 99 12.52 2.15 1.92
CA ILE A 99 11.22 2.27 1.26
C ILE A 99 11.19 1.40 -0.02
N PHE A 100 12.33 1.21 -0.67
CA PHE A 100 12.44 0.66 -2.04
C PHE A 100 13.17 -0.67 -2.13
N ASP A 101 14.13 -0.96 -1.24
CA ASP A 101 15.13 -2.03 -1.37
C ASP A 101 14.56 -3.46 -1.25
N GLU A 102 13.36 -3.62 -0.71
CA GLU A 102 12.66 -4.92 -0.72
C GLU A 102 11.93 -5.17 -2.05
N THR A 103 11.56 -4.11 -2.78
CA THR A 103 10.80 -4.19 -4.03
C THR A 103 11.69 -4.23 -5.26
N GLY A 104 12.73 -3.39 -5.33
CA GLY A 104 13.53 -3.23 -6.54
C GLY A 104 15.05 -3.27 -6.31
N ARG A 105 15.80 -3.41 -7.43
CA ARG A 105 17.26 -3.23 -7.45
C ARG A 105 17.57 -1.74 -7.42
N LEU A 106 18.48 -1.32 -6.54
CA LEU A 106 18.83 0.09 -6.39
C LEU A 106 19.97 0.50 -7.32
N PHE A 107 19.75 1.57 -8.07
CA PHE A 107 20.74 2.29 -8.85
C PHE A 107 20.74 3.76 -8.39
N SER A 108 21.79 4.17 -7.70
CA SER A 108 21.89 5.51 -7.14
C SER A 108 23.23 6.15 -7.54
N PRO A 109 23.23 7.12 -8.46
CA PRO A 109 24.46 7.75 -8.91
C PRO A 109 24.97 8.78 -7.91
N TYR A 110 26.28 8.90 -7.76
CA TYR A 110 26.88 10.15 -7.32
C TYR A 110 26.79 11.17 -8.45
N TYR A 111 26.52 12.43 -8.14
CA TYR A 111 26.41 13.46 -9.13
C TYR A 111 26.87 14.83 -8.57
N ARG A 112 27.24 15.74 -9.46
CA ARG A 112 27.61 17.11 -9.09
C ARG A 112 26.38 17.93 -8.74
N GLN A 113 25.74 17.55 -7.62
CA GLN A 113 24.49 18.17 -7.15
C GLN A 113 24.62 19.68 -6.96
N MET A 114 23.52 20.38 -7.06
CA MET A 114 23.43 21.76 -6.57
C MET A 114 23.68 21.78 -5.07
N SER A 115 24.52 22.70 -4.61
CA SER A 115 24.65 22.95 -3.17
C SER A 115 23.41 23.65 -2.62
N ILE A 116 23.24 23.62 -1.30
CA ILE A 116 22.16 24.37 -0.65
C ILE A 116 22.24 25.89 -0.95
N ASN A 117 23.46 26.44 -1.10
CA ASN A 117 23.67 27.83 -1.41
C ASN A 117 23.17 28.20 -2.81
N ALA A 118 23.23 27.27 -3.78
CA ALA A 118 22.79 27.51 -5.14
C ALA A 118 21.30 27.89 -5.24
N TYR A 119 20.47 27.43 -4.29
CA TYR A 119 19.04 27.78 -4.27
C TYR A 119 18.77 29.24 -3.94
N THR A 120 19.74 29.96 -3.34
CA THR A 120 19.65 31.39 -3.01
C THR A 120 20.26 32.30 -4.08
N LEU A 121 20.86 31.72 -5.13
CA LEU A 121 21.48 32.48 -6.22
C LEU A 121 20.42 33.09 -7.16
N PRO A 122 20.82 34.13 -7.95
CA PRO A 122 20.00 34.61 -9.06
C PRO A 122 19.59 33.48 -10.01
N GLU A 123 18.38 33.55 -10.57
CA GLU A 123 17.79 32.52 -11.41
C GLU A 123 18.73 31.98 -12.52
N ALA A 124 19.42 32.89 -13.21
CA ALA A 124 20.33 32.49 -14.31
C ALA A 124 21.52 31.65 -13.83
N GLU A 125 21.99 31.84 -12.59
CA GLU A 125 23.07 31.05 -11.99
C GLU A 125 22.52 29.72 -11.45
N ARG A 126 21.35 29.75 -10.83
CA ARG A 126 20.65 28.56 -10.38
C ARG A 126 20.31 27.59 -11.53
N VAL A 127 19.82 28.12 -12.68
CA VAL A 127 19.55 27.30 -13.87
C VAL A 127 20.82 26.60 -14.35
N LYS A 128 21.97 27.30 -14.42
CA LYS A 128 23.25 26.69 -14.81
C LYS A 128 23.70 25.60 -13.83
N ALA A 129 23.53 25.85 -12.53
CA ALA A 129 23.87 24.86 -11.50
C ALA A 129 22.99 23.61 -11.64
N LYS A 130 21.70 23.77 -11.96
CA LYS A 130 20.78 22.68 -12.24
C LYS A 130 21.16 21.91 -13.51
N GLU A 131 21.53 22.60 -14.58
CA GLU A 131 21.98 21.96 -15.83
C GLU A 131 23.19 21.05 -15.62
N ILE A 132 24.15 21.43 -14.77
CA ILE A 132 25.31 20.60 -14.43
C ILE A 132 24.89 19.35 -13.65
N ALA A 133 24.06 19.50 -12.62
CA ALA A 133 23.55 18.41 -11.82
C ALA A 133 22.75 17.43 -12.68
N TYR A 134 21.85 17.95 -13.51
CA TYR A 134 21.02 17.16 -14.40
C TYR A 134 21.81 16.42 -15.50
N ALA A 135 22.88 17.04 -16.03
CA ALA A 135 23.72 16.38 -17.01
C ALA A 135 24.32 15.06 -16.49
N ASP A 136 24.73 15.03 -15.23
CA ASP A 136 25.21 13.81 -14.58
C ASP A 136 24.08 12.78 -14.41
N ILE A 137 22.91 13.19 -13.90
CA ILE A 137 21.76 12.31 -13.71
C ILE A 137 21.27 11.73 -15.06
N SER A 138 21.17 12.56 -16.10
CA SER A 138 20.81 12.11 -17.45
C SER A 138 21.83 11.11 -18.02
N ALA A 139 23.14 11.34 -17.79
CA ALA A 139 24.20 10.42 -18.22
C ALA A 139 24.11 9.08 -17.45
N ALA A 140 23.88 9.11 -16.14
CA ALA A 140 23.69 7.92 -15.33
C ALA A 140 22.47 7.10 -15.78
N PHE A 141 21.33 7.78 -15.98
CA PHE A 141 20.10 7.13 -16.43
C PHE A 141 20.24 6.53 -17.83
N ARG A 142 20.92 7.22 -18.76
CA ARG A 142 21.21 6.70 -20.08
C ARG A 142 22.10 5.47 -20.02
N TRP A 143 23.17 5.52 -19.23
CA TRP A 143 24.06 4.38 -19.03
C TRP A 143 23.29 3.17 -18.46
N TYR A 144 22.44 3.39 -17.44
CA TYR A 144 21.59 2.37 -16.89
C TYR A 144 20.65 1.75 -17.93
N LEU A 145 19.97 2.57 -18.73
CA LEU A 145 19.07 2.08 -19.78
C LEU A 145 19.80 1.26 -20.86
N ASP A 146 21.05 1.61 -21.16
CA ASP A 146 21.81 0.96 -22.22
C ASP A 146 22.52 -0.32 -21.75
N ASN A 147 22.72 -0.51 -20.43
CA ASN A 147 23.53 -1.60 -19.89
C ASN A 147 22.82 -2.52 -18.90
N GLU A 148 21.85 -2.03 -18.12
CA GLU A 148 21.27 -2.76 -16.99
C GLU A 148 19.76 -3.00 -17.11
N ASN A 149 19.01 -2.11 -17.77
CA ASN A 149 17.58 -2.28 -17.95
C ASN A 149 17.28 -3.18 -19.16
N ASP A 150 16.82 -4.39 -18.89
CA ASP A 150 16.43 -5.39 -19.88
C ASP A 150 14.89 -5.53 -20.00
N GLY A 151 14.17 -4.43 -19.80
CA GLY A 151 12.71 -4.37 -19.88
C GLY A 151 12.00 -4.44 -18.51
N ARG A 152 12.75 -4.39 -17.42
CA ARG A 152 12.20 -4.33 -16.05
C ARG A 152 11.39 -3.07 -15.82
N GLY A 153 10.48 -3.14 -14.82
CA GLY A 153 9.76 -1.97 -14.33
C GLY A 153 10.69 -0.95 -13.71
N ILE A 154 10.40 0.32 -13.92
CA ILE A 154 11.23 1.44 -13.45
C ILE A 154 10.45 2.26 -12.42
N ILE A 155 11.05 2.45 -11.24
CA ILE A 155 10.65 3.47 -10.27
C ILE A 155 11.72 4.55 -10.29
N LEU A 156 11.31 5.81 -10.51
CA LEU A 156 12.16 6.97 -10.28
C LEU A 156 11.85 7.50 -8.88
N ALA A 157 12.85 7.62 -8.03
CA ALA A 157 12.66 8.08 -6.66
C ALA A 157 13.71 9.11 -6.27
N GLY A 158 13.29 10.11 -5.52
CA GLY A 158 14.19 11.12 -5.01
C GLY A 158 13.50 12.11 -4.09
N PHE A 159 14.28 12.63 -3.16
CA PHE A 159 13.84 13.63 -2.21
C PHE A 159 14.45 15.01 -2.54
N SER A 160 13.66 16.07 -2.37
CA SER A 160 14.12 17.45 -2.58
C SER A 160 14.71 17.60 -4.00
N GLN A 161 16.01 17.95 -4.13
CA GLN A 161 16.69 18.01 -5.43
C GLN A 161 16.59 16.68 -6.21
N GLY A 162 16.64 15.52 -5.53
CA GLY A 162 16.44 14.23 -6.16
C GLY A 162 15.06 14.11 -6.82
N GLY A 163 14.02 14.61 -6.16
CA GLY A 163 12.67 14.70 -6.72
C GLY A 163 12.59 15.61 -7.95
N GLU A 164 13.27 16.76 -7.93
CA GLU A 164 13.40 17.64 -9.09
C GLU A 164 14.06 16.91 -10.28
N MET A 165 15.14 16.18 -10.02
CA MET A 165 15.86 15.43 -11.07
C MET A 165 14.98 14.31 -11.67
N CYS A 166 14.15 13.66 -10.89
CA CYS A 166 13.17 12.69 -11.40
C CYS A 166 12.19 13.33 -12.41
N LEU A 167 11.71 14.54 -12.11
CA LEU A 167 10.83 15.28 -13.03
C LEU A 167 11.56 15.71 -14.31
N GLU A 168 12.84 16.09 -14.23
CA GLU A 168 13.65 16.40 -15.41
C GLU A 168 13.88 15.14 -16.28
N LEU A 169 14.08 13.95 -15.68
CA LEU A 169 14.13 12.68 -16.42
C LEU A 169 12.81 12.39 -17.15
N LEU A 170 11.65 12.65 -16.51
CA LEU A 170 10.35 12.51 -17.18
C LEU A 170 10.24 13.42 -18.41
N LYS A 171 10.69 14.67 -18.29
CA LYS A 171 10.66 15.63 -19.41
C LYS A 171 11.51 15.18 -20.58
N GLU A 172 12.72 14.67 -20.33
CA GLU A 172 13.66 14.29 -21.39
C GLU A 172 13.35 12.93 -22.02
N TYR A 173 13.10 11.90 -21.20
CA TYR A 173 13.07 10.52 -21.66
C TYR A 173 11.68 9.97 -21.95
N TYR A 174 10.64 10.49 -21.29
CA TYR A 174 9.30 9.92 -21.36
C TYR A 174 8.35 10.71 -22.27
N GLY A 175 8.80 11.86 -22.80
CA GLY A 175 7.99 12.72 -23.67
C GLY A 175 8.02 12.29 -25.14
N GLY A 176 7.01 12.79 -25.91
CA GLY A 176 6.88 12.56 -27.34
C GLY A 176 6.40 11.16 -27.73
N ASP A 177 6.39 10.89 -29.07
CA ASP A 177 5.77 9.70 -29.66
C ASP A 177 6.80 8.68 -30.18
N SER A 178 8.06 8.79 -29.78
CA SER A 178 9.07 7.80 -30.18
C SER A 178 8.80 6.43 -29.55
N ALA A 179 9.13 5.35 -30.28
CA ALA A 179 8.97 3.99 -29.72
C ALA A 179 9.75 3.79 -28.41
N LYS A 180 10.91 4.46 -28.26
CA LYS A 180 11.70 4.40 -27.03
C LYS A 180 10.95 5.09 -25.86
N ALA A 181 10.39 6.27 -26.07
CA ALA A 181 9.63 6.98 -25.04
C ALA A 181 8.34 6.23 -24.67
N GLN A 182 7.68 5.61 -25.64
CA GLN A 182 6.51 4.77 -25.37
C GLN A 182 6.90 3.55 -24.54
N ALA A 183 7.95 2.83 -24.90
CA ALA A 183 8.44 1.69 -24.13
C ALA A 183 8.83 2.07 -22.70
N LEU A 184 9.45 3.24 -22.49
CA LEU A 184 9.78 3.74 -21.15
C LEU A 184 8.53 4.09 -20.33
N ARG A 185 7.49 4.66 -20.95
CA ARG A 185 6.20 4.88 -20.25
C ARG A 185 5.53 3.58 -19.83
N GLU A 186 5.60 2.54 -20.65
CA GLU A 186 5.11 1.20 -20.31
C GLU A 186 5.91 0.55 -19.18
N GLN A 187 7.20 0.87 -19.04
CA GLN A 187 8.05 0.40 -17.94
C GLN A 187 7.90 1.23 -16.66
N LEU A 188 7.35 2.44 -16.73
CA LEU A 188 7.25 3.32 -15.58
C LEU A 188 6.18 2.84 -14.59
N ILE A 189 6.62 2.40 -13.42
CA ILE A 189 5.72 2.03 -12.33
C ILE A 189 5.20 3.29 -11.63
N ALA A 190 6.12 4.10 -11.10
CA ALA A 190 5.80 5.37 -10.46
C ALA A 190 7.02 6.28 -10.37
N VAL A 191 6.77 7.56 -10.11
CA VAL A 191 7.79 8.53 -9.72
C VAL A 191 7.48 9.03 -8.32
N TYR A 192 8.39 8.82 -7.38
CA TYR A 192 8.31 9.38 -6.03
C TYR A 192 9.16 10.64 -5.97
N SER A 193 8.56 11.78 -6.31
CA SER A 193 9.19 13.11 -6.27
C SER A 193 8.82 13.81 -4.97
N ILE A 194 9.39 13.34 -3.85
CA ILE A 194 9.02 13.78 -2.52
C ILE A 194 9.79 15.05 -2.13
N GLY A 195 9.11 15.96 -1.43
CA GLY A 195 9.68 17.27 -1.09
C GLY A 195 9.93 18.14 -2.33
N TRP A 196 9.16 17.93 -3.40
CA TRP A 196 9.17 18.76 -4.60
C TRP A 196 7.77 18.91 -5.17
N MET A 197 7.47 20.02 -5.85
CA MET A 197 6.13 20.28 -6.38
C MET A 197 5.98 19.89 -7.83
N VAL A 198 4.80 19.39 -8.19
CA VAL A 198 4.26 19.35 -9.54
C VAL A 198 3.16 20.41 -9.64
N THR A 199 3.07 21.13 -10.77
CA THR A 199 2.08 22.20 -10.96
C THR A 199 1.22 21.94 -12.21
N GLU A 200 0.04 22.61 -12.29
CA GLU A 200 -0.80 22.54 -13.49
C GLU A 200 -0.08 23.04 -14.75
N GLU A 201 0.76 24.08 -14.63
CA GLU A 201 1.57 24.57 -15.75
C GLU A 201 2.58 23.51 -16.24
N MET A 202 3.18 22.77 -15.30
CA MET A 202 4.12 21.70 -15.61
C MET A 202 3.41 20.55 -16.35
N THR A 203 2.25 20.10 -15.86
CA THR A 203 1.49 19.02 -16.51
C THR A 203 0.94 19.43 -17.87
N ALA A 204 0.56 20.68 -18.05
CA ALA A 204 0.11 21.22 -19.33
C ALA A 204 1.27 21.29 -20.37
N SER A 205 2.49 21.60 -19.89
CA SER A 205 3.69 21.69 -20.75
C SER A 205 4.32 20.33 -21.05
N TYR A 206 4.17 19.38 -20.14
CA TYR A 206 4.75 18.04 -20.18
C TYR A 206 3.69 16.98 -19.86
N PRO A 207 2.87 16.56 -20.84
CA PRO A 207 1.74 15.64 -20.61
C PRO A 207 2.13 14.27 -20.03
N GLN A 208 3.41 13.88 -20.13
CA GLN A 208 3.94 12.66 -19.51
C GLN A 208 4.16 12.80 -17.99
N ILE A 209 4.05 14.00 -17.43
CA ILE A 209 4.05 14.22 -15.98
C ILE A 209 2.58 14.15 -15.51
N VAL A 210 2.16 12.97 -15.07
CA VAL A 210 0.80 12.69 -14.62
C VAL A 210 0.81 12.58 -13.09
N PRO A 211 0.22 13.53 -12.33
CA PRO A 211 0.10 13.40 -10.90
C PRO A 211 -0.72 12.16 -10.51
N ALA A 212 -0.34 11.46 -9.46
CA ALA A 212 -1.12 10.37 -8.91
C ALA A 212 -2.47 10.89 -8.38
N ALA A 213 -3.55 10.17 -8.63
CA ALA A 213 -4.90 10.45 -8.20
C ALA A 213 -5.45 9.42 -7.19
N GLY A 214 -4.77 8.27 -7.08
CA GLY A 214 -5.14 7.17 -6.18
C GLY A 214 -3.91 6.35 -5.76
N GLU A 215 -4.16 5.36 -4.94
CA GLU A 215 -3.13 4.50 -4.32
C GLU A 215 -2.45 3.58 -5.34
N THR A 216 -3.23 3.04 -6.27
CA THR A 216 -2.81 1.97 -7.21
C THR A 216 -2.41 2.46 -8.59
N ASP A 217 -2.44 3.77 -8.86
CA ASP A 217 -2.10 4.34 -10.16
C ASP A 217 -0.68 3.99 -10.58
N THR A 218 -0.48 3.53 -11.81
CA THR A 218 0.85 3.30 -12.39
C THR A 218 1.21 4.37 -13.44
N GLY A 219 2.51 4.59 -13.65
CA GLY A 219 2.99 5.62 -14.59
C GLY A 219 2.80 7.05 -14.08
N THR A 220 2.54 7.25 -12.79
CA THR A 220 2.17 8.53 -12.19
C THR A 220 3.21 9.06 -11.20
N VAL A 221 3.08 10.35 -10.82
CA VAL A 221 3.98 11.05 -9.90
C VAL A 221 3.31 11.19 -8.54
N VAL A 222 3.88 10.54 -7.53
CA VAL A 222 3.59 10.78 -6.11
C VAL A 222 4.44 11.93 -5.64
N CYS A 223 3.83 13.03 -5.22
CA CYS A 223 4.54 14.20 -4.70
C CYS A 223 3.77 14.88 -3.57
N PHE A 224 4.50 15.41 -2.60
CA PHE A 224 4.03 16.26 -1.50
C PHE A 224 5.21 16.96 -0.81
N ASP A 225 4.94 18.04 -0.06
CA ASP A 225 5.88 18.75 0.82
C ASP A 225 5.15 19.09 2.12
N CYS A 226 5.72 18.73 3.27
CA CYS A 226 5.06 18.75 4.58
C CYS A 226 5.21 20.08 5.30
N GLU A 227 4.09 20.59 5.82
CA GLU A 227 4.03 21.84 6.60
C GLU A 227 3.05 21.70 7.79
N ASP A 228 3.10 22.66 8.74
CA ASP A 228 2.14 22.75 9.87
C ASP A 228 0.88 23.60 9.57
N GLY A 229 0.75 24.09 8.34
CA GLY A 229 -0.35 24.97 7.91
C GLY A 229 -0.21 26.45 8.30
N THR A 230 0.85 26.84 9.02
CA THR A 230 1.12 28.26 9.34
C THR A 230 2.09 28.90 8.35
N VAL A 231 2.77 28.10 7.54
CA VAL A 231 3.78 28.52 6.57
C VAL A 231 3.11 29.16 5.36
N SER A 232 3.50 30.38 5.03
CA SER A 232 2.93 31.11 3.88
C SER A 232 3.56 30.74 2.54
N GLU A 233 4.84 30.39 2.55
CA GLU A 233 5.64 30.03 1.39
C GLU A 233 6.93 29.31 1.81
N THR A 234 7.43 28.42 0.96
CA THR A 234 8.76 27.81 1.07
C THR A 234 9.49 27.97 -0.27
N ILE A 235 10.75 27.53 -0.34
CA ILE A 235 11.46 27.43 -1.62
C ILE A 235 10.87 26.34 -2.51
N ILE A 236 10.15 25.38 -1.94
CA ILE A 236 9.48 24.27 -2.66
C ILE A 236 8.13 24.73 -3.20
N ILE A 237 7.31 25.41 -2.38
CA ILE A 237 6.01 25.99 -2.79
C ILE A 237 6.10 27.52 -2.60
N PRO A 238 6.62 28.26 -3.59
CA PRO A 238 6.71 29.70 -3.53
C PRO A 238 5.34 30.38 -3.53
N ARG A 239 5.29 31.63 -3.07
CA ARG A 239 4.06 32.43 -3.00
C ARG A 239 3.32 32.49 -4.33
N GLY A 240 2.04 32.13 -4.30
CA GLY A 240 1.17 32.16 -5.48
C GLY A 240 1.29 30.92 -6.38
N MET A 241 2.17 29.96 -6.05
CA MET A 241 2.19 28.66 -6.69
C MET A 241 1.25 27.69 -5.96
N LYS A 242 0.79 26.68 -6.71
CA LYS A 242 -0.03 25.59 -6.17
C LYS A 242 0.55 24.25 -6.62
N ALA A 243 0.80 23.38 -5.66
CA ALA A 243 1.24 22.01 -5.92
C ALA A 243 0.04 21.08 -6.19
N LEU A 244 0.28 20.05 -6.98
CA LEU A 244 -0.63 18.93 -7.21
C LEU A 244 -0.11 17.74 -6.38
N SER A 245 -0.49 17.71 -5.10
CA SER A 245 0.00 16.71 -4.15
C SER A 245 -1.02 15.61 -3.88
N ILE A 246 -0.53 14.47 -3.38
CA ILE A 246 -1.37 13.37 -2.88
C ILE A 246 -1.02 13.10 -1.41
N ASN A 247 -2.01 12.81 -0.58
CA ASN A 247 -1.80 12.51 0.83
C ASN A 247 -1.40 11.04 1.00
N PRO A 248 -0.20 10.70 1.50
CA PRO A 248 0.28 9.32 1.58
C PRO A 248 -0.41 8.47 2.65
N LEU A 249 -1.34 9.04 3.44
CA LEU A 249 -2.12 8.29 4.43
C LEU A 249 -3.43 7.74 3.87
N ASN A 250 -4.12 8.49 3.00
CA ASN A 250 -5.41 8.09 2.42
C ASN A 250 -5.43 8.14 0.89
N TRP A 251 -4.30 8.44 0.26
CA TRP A 251 -4.10 8.50 -1.20
C TRP A 251 -5.11 9.38 -1.94
N LYS A 252 -5.59 10.44 -1.27
CA LYS A 252 -6.49 11.45 -1.85
C LYS A 252 -5.74 12.73 -2.19
N THR A 253 -6.22 13.42 -3.22
CA THR A 253 -5.67 14.69 -3.73
C THR A 253 -6.48 15.90 -3.30
N ASP A 254 -7.57 15.68 -2.59
CA ASP A 254 -8.41 16.73 -2.01
C ASP A 254 -8.06 17.02 -0.54
N GLY A 255 -8.77 17.96 0.07
CA GLY A 255 -8.56 18.32 1.47
C GLY A 255 -9.15 17.35 2.50
N THR A 256 -9.53 16.13 2.12
CA THR A 256 -10.06 15.12 3.05
C THR A 256 -9.02 14.78 4.10
N PRO A 257 -9.27 15.02 5.41
CA PRO A 257 -8.31 14.69 6.45
C PRO A 257 -8.11 13.18 6.60
N ALA A 258 -6.87 12.78 6.83
CA ALA A 258 -6.49 11.43 7.23
C ALA A 258 -6.07 11.44 8.70
N ASP A 259 -6.70 10.60 9.52
CA ASP A 259 -6.37 10.42 10.92
C ASP A 259 -5.00 9.75 11.07
N LYS A 260 -4.32 10.03 12.18
CA LYS A 260 -3.01 9.43 12.46
C LYS A 260 -3.02 7.91 12.59
N SER A 261 -4.17 7.28 12.83
CA SER A 261 -4.30 5.81 12.83
C SER A 261 -3.94 5.18 11.49
N LEU A 262 -4.07 5.94 10.38
CA LEU A 262 -3.64 5.53 9.04
C LEU A 262 -2.12 5.64 8.83
N ASN A 263 -1.38 6.26 9.76
CA ASN A 263 0.08 6.32 9.70
C ASN A 263 0.66 4.99 10.19
N ARG A 264 1.08 4.14 9.27
CA ARG A 264 1.58 2.78 9.52
C ARG A 264 2.97 2.76 10.16
N GLY A 265 3.74 3.86 10.02
CA GLY A 265 5.01 4.00 10.72
C GLY A 265 5.93 5.06 10.16
N ALA A 266 6.37 5.97 11.03
CA ALA A 266 7.43 6.93 10.75
C ALA A 266 8.79 6.33 11.14
N VAL A 267 9.83 6.55 10.31
CA VAL A 267 11.19 6.06 10.56
C VAL A 267 12.19 7.22 10.46
N PHE A 268 12.98 7.44 11.51
CA PHE A 268 13.90 8.59 11.60
C PHE A 268 15.39 8.22 11.54
N THR A 269 15.71 6.94 11.43
CA THR A 269 17.09 6.46 11.31
C THR A 269 17.12 5.26 10.38
N ALA A 270 18.21 5.08 9.65
CA ALA A 270 18.38 3.92 8.78
C ALA A 270 18.19 2.60 9.57
N GLY A 271 17.27 1.76 9.12
CA GLY A 271 16.91 0.50 9.80
C GLY A 271 16.25 0.67 11.18
N GLY A 272 15.72 1.87 11.48
CA GLY A 272 15.02 2.16 12.74
C GLY A 272 13.64 1.50 12.80
N GLU A 273 13.17 1.27 14.03
CA GLU A 273 11.81 0.73 14.25
C GLU A 273 10.74 1.76 13.86
N PRO A 274 9.69 1.36 13.14
CA PRO A 274 8.59 2.23 12.77
C PRO A 274 7.80 2.73 13.99
N ILE A 275 7.45 4.00 13.99
CA ILE A 275 6.59 4.64 15.00
C ILE A 275 5.20 4.81 14.37
N ALA A 276 4.30 3.89 14.66
CA ALA A 276 2.93 3.93 14.15
C ALA A 276 2.12 5.09 14.77
N ALA A 277 1.11 5.55 14.03
CA ALA A 277 0.18 6.60 14.46
C ALA A 277 0.89 7.90 14.94
N LEU A 278 1.98 8.29 14.29
CA LEU A 278 2.74 9.49 14.64
C LEU A 278 1.95 10.76 14.34
N CYS A 279 1.43 10.89 13.12
CA CYS A 279 0.78 12.09 12.63
C CYS A 279 -0.36 11.76 11.66
N GLY A 280 -1.39 12.62 11.65
CA GLY A 280 -2.37 12.71 10.58
C GLY A 280 -1.94 13.72 9.52
N ALA A 281 -2.68 13.81 8.40
CA ALA A 281 -2.39 14.76 7.35
C ALA A 281 -3.61 15.09 6.47
N TYR A 282 -3.57 16.26 5.80
CA TYR A 282 -4.52 16.63 4.75
C TYR A 282 -3.88 17.62 3.75
N ILE A 283 -4.42 17.68 2.53
CA ILE A 283 -3.94 18.63 1.51
C ILE A 283 -4.52 20.02 1.78
N GLY A 284 -3.63 21.02 1.92
CA GLY A 284 -4.00 22.41 2.12
C GLY A 284 -4.33 23.16 0.84
N GLU A 285 -4.62 24.47 0.95
CA GLU A 285 -5.06 25.31 -0.17
C GLU A 285 -3.99 25.53 -1.25
N LYS A 286 -2.71 25.54 -0.88
CA LYS A 286 -1.56 25.64 -1.80
C LYS A 286 -1.15 24.27 -2.38
N GLY A 287 -1.82 23.18 -1.98
CA GLY A 287 -1.43 21.81 -2.30
C GLY A 287 -0.29 21.28 -1.43
N GLU A 288 0.06 21.97 -0.36
CA GLU A 288 0.96 21.47 0.68
C GLU A 288 0.32 20.33 1.47
N LEU A 289 1.13 19.41 1.99
CA LEU A 289 0.65 18.38 2.91
C LEU A 289 0.73 18.92 4.34
N ILE A 290 -0.42 19.31 4.90
CA ILE A 290 -0.47 19.79 6.28
C ILE A 290 -0.47 18.60 7.20
N VAL A 291 0.55 18.52 8.07
CA VAL A 291 0.76 17.44 9.03
C VAL A 291 0.21 17.83 10.39
N THR A 292 -0.61 16.99 10.99
CA THR A 292 -1.23 17.17 12.30
C THR A 292 -0.58 16.28 13.38
N ASP A 293 -0.91 16.51 14.65
CA ASP A 293 -0.43 15.73 15.81
C ASP A 293 1.07 15.83 16.10
N VAL A 294 1.81 16.65 15.37
CA VAL A 294 3.23 16.99 15.59
C VAL A 294 3.39 18.49 15.70
N THR A 295 4.54 18.96 16.23
CA THR A 295 4.80 20.39 16.39
C THR A 295 6.17 20.80 15.83
N ALA A 296 6.30 22.05 15.37
CA ALA A 296 7.59 22.61 14.91
C ALA A 296 8.68 22.58 16.00
N ALA A 297 8.30 22.59 17.28
CA ALA A 297 9.23 22.47 18.38
C ALA A 297 9.83 21.05 18.52
N ASP A 298 9.06 20.01 18.16
CA ASP A 298 9.52 18.61 18.15
C ASP A 298 10.26 18.27 16.85
N TYR A 299 9.88 18.91 15.74
CA TYR A 299 10.40 18.68 14.38
C TYR A 299 10.80 20.02 13.73
N PRO A 300 11.90 20.64 14.16
CA PRO A 300 12.36 21.92 13.60
C PRO A 300 12.82 21.73 12.14
N PRO A 301 12.80 22.77 11.29
CA PRO A 301 13.11 22.66 9.86
C PRO A 301 14.54 22.20 9.56
N GLY A 302 15.48 22.36 10.51
CA GLY A 302 16.86 21.86 10.42
C GLY A 302 17.79 22.63 9.47
N LEU A 303 17.24 23.38 8.52
CA LEU A 303 17.98 24.24 7.58
C LEU A 303 17.39 25.67 7.61
N ASP A 304 18.25 26.67 7.67
CA ASP A 304 17.85 28.09 7.78
C ASP A 304 17.06 28.63 6.57
N ILE A 305 17.08 27.91 5.44
CA ILE A 305 16.31 28.28 4.23
C ILE A 305 14.83 27.93 4.33
N PHE A 306 14.43 27.12 5.32
CA PHE A 306 13.05 26.77 5.57
C PHE A 306 12.53 27.50 6.81
N PRO A 307 11.30 28.07 6.77
CA PRO A 307 10.70 28.71 7.93
C PRO A 307 10.31 27.67 9.01
N GLU A 308 10.08 28.17 10.24
CA GLU A 308 9.48 27.37 11.30
C GLU A 308 8.11 26.85 10.83
N GLY A 309 7.81 25.57 11.08
CA GLY A 309 6.60 24.88 10.61
C GLY A 309 6.75 24.19 9.25
N ALA A 310 7.84 24.40 8.52
CA ALA A 310 8.15 23.58 7.36
C ALA A 310 8.82 22.26 7.81
N TYR A 311 8.21 21.15 7.44
CA TYR A 311 8.67 19.82 7.82
C TYR A 311 9.45 19.10 6.72
N HIS A 312 9.94 19.83 5.74
CA HIS A 312 10.60 19.32 4.54
C HIS A 312 11.60 18.18 4.79
N LEU A 313 12.48 18.30 5.81
CA LEU A 313 13.45 17.23 6.12
C LEU A 313 12.81 15.89 6.59
N TYR A 314 11.51 15.91 6.90
CA TYR A 314 10.80 14.76 7.44
C TYR A 314 9.81 14.14 6.45
N ASP A 315 9.72 14.65 5.22
CA ASP A 315 8.74 14.22 4.22
C ASP A 315 8.71 12.69 4.05
N TYR A 316 9.84 12.06 3.77
CA TYR A 316 9.94 10.60 3.72
C TYR A 316 9.75 9.93 5.08
N MET A 317 10.31 10.54 6.13
CA MET A 317 10.40 9.91 7.45
C MET A 317 9.03 9.75 8.11
N PHE A 318 8.14 10.74 7.96
CA PHE A 318 6.81 10.72 8.58
C PHE A 318 5.93 9.61 8.02
N PHE A 319 6.08 9.27 6.74
CA PHE A 319 5.22 8.35 6.01
C PHE A 319 5.97 7.12 5.47
N PHE A 320 7.09 6.78 6.08
CA PHE A 320 8.02 5.77 5.58
C PHE A 320 7.35 4.44 5.26
N THR A 321 6.59 3.88 6.20
CA THR A 321 5.92 2.58 6.01
C THR A 321 4.79 2.67 4.98
N ASN A 322 3.98 3.74 5.00
CA ASN A 322 2.95 3.96 3.99
C ASN A 322 3.53 4.04 2.56
N LEU A 323 4.67 4.73 2.40
CA LEU A 323 5.35 4.79 1.10
C LEU A 323 5.93 3.44 0.68
N LYS A 324 6.54 2.70 1.63
CA LYS A 324 7.08 1.35 1.38
C LYS A 324 6.00 0.40 0.86
N ASP A 325 4.85 0.37 1.54
CA ASP A 325 3.72 -0.47 1.15
C ASP A 325 3.17 -0.06 -0.22
N ASN A 326 3.07 1.25 -0.49
CA ASN A 326 2.63 1.77 -1.77
C ASN A 326 3.59 1.43 -2.93
N VAL A 327 4.90 1.45 -2.68
CA VAL A 327 5.92 1.01 -3.67
C VAL A 327 5.70 -0.45 -4.05
N ALA A 328 5.50 -1.31 -3.07
CA ALA A 328 5.22 -2.73 -3.29
C ALA A 328 3.90 -2.94 -4.05
N MET A 329 2.83 -2.24 -3.64
CA MET A 329 1.50 -2.31 -4.26
C MET A 329 1.52 -1.86 -5.72
N ARG A 330 2.06 -0.67 -6.04
CA ARG A 330 2.14 -0.18 -7.42
C ARG A 330 2.98 -1.09 -8.31
N SER A 331 4.03 -1.68 -7.76
CA SER A 331 4.88 -2.64 -8.48
C SER A 331 4.11 -3.93 -8.81
N ALA A 332 3.32 -4.44 -7.87
CA ALA A 332 2.45 -5.60 -8.10
C ALA A 332 1.39 -5.30 -9.17
N VAL A 333 0.71 -4.15 -9.07
CA VAL A 333 -0.29 -3.74 -10.08
C VAL A 333 0.33 -3.59 -11.47
N TRP A 334 1.53 -3.00 -11.56
CA TRP A 334 2.24 -2.84 -12.83
C TRP A 334 2.64 -4.20 -13.44
N SER A 335 3.17 -5.13 -12.63
CA SER A 335 3.54 -6.49 -13.07
C SER A 335 2.33 -7.21 -13.66
N VAL A 336 1.22 -7.16 -12.95
CA VAL A 336 -0.07 -7.71 -13.38
C VAL A 336 -0.56 -7.12 -14.71
N GLN A 337 -0.43 -5.82 -14.90
CA GLN A 337 -0.86 -5.14 -16.13
C GLN A 337 -0.05 -5.55 -17.38
N ARG A 338 1.13 -6.11 -17.19
CA ARG A 338 2.07 -6.46 -18.28
C ARG A 338 2.07 -7.93 -18.67
N ASP A 339 1.54 -8.82 -17.87
CA ASP A 339 1.44 -10.23 -18.25
C ASP A 339 0.22 -10.45 -19.17
N PRO A 340 0.41 -10.56 -20.50
CA PRO A 340 -0.72 -10.78 -21.41
C PRO A 340 -1.29 -12.20 -21.32
N SER A 341 -0.63 -13.10 -20.60
CA SER A 341 -1.04 -14.51 -20.40
C SER A 341 -1.63 -14.78 -19.02
N GLY A 342 -1.65 -13.79 -18.11
CA GLY A 342 -2.18 -13.95 -16.77
C GLY A 342 -3.71 -13.98 -16.70
N ALA A 343 -4.24 -14.51 -15.61
CA ALA A 343 -5.69 -14.60 -15.36
C ALA A 343 -6.38 -13.24 -15.44
N LEU A 344 -5.73 -12.18 -14.95
CA LEU A 344 -6.26 -10.81 -15.00
C LEU A 344 -6.39 -10.29 -16.44
N ALA A 345 -5.38 -10.56 -17.30
CA ALA A 345 -5.43 -10.17 -18.70
C ALA A 345 -6.54 -10.93 -19.45
N GLU A 346 -6.75 -12.20 -19.13
CA GLU A 346 -7.85 -13.01 -19.68
C GLU A 346 -9.22 -12.48 -19.26
N ILE A 347 -9.40 -12.10 -17.98
CA ILE A 347 -10.63 -11.49 -17.46
C ILE A 347 -10.93 -10.19 -18.20
N ARG A 348 -9.95 -9.30 -18.32
CA ARG A 348 -10.11 -8.03 -19.03
C ARG A 348 -10.41 -8.20 -20.52
N ALA A 349 -9.72 -9.11 -21.19
CA ALA A 349 -9.97 -9.42 -22.59
C ALA A 349 -11.35 -10.01 -22.83
N ARG A 350 -11.85 -10.83 -21.91
CA ARG A 350 -13.20 -11.41 -21.92
C ARG A 350 -14.27 -10.37 -21.54
N GLY A 351 -13.91 -9.36 -20.76
CA GLY A 351 -14.82 -8.33 -20.25
C GLY A 351 -15.77 -8.80 -19.16
N VAL A 352 -15.49 -9.94 -18.53
CA VAL A 352 -16.36 -10.58 -17.52
C VAL A 352 -15.50 -11.19 -16.42
N LEU A 353 -15.83 -10.90 -15.16
CA LEU A 353 -15.32 -11.60 -13.98
C LEU A 353 -16.29 -12.71 -13.60
N ARG A 354 -15.84 -13.97 -13.58
CA ARG A 354 -16.63 -15.11 -13.16
C ARG A 354 -16.38 -15.41 -11.69
N VAL A 355 -17.41 -15.17 -10.88
CA VAL A 355 -17.34 -15.34 -9.42
C VAL A 355 -18.19 -16.53 -8.99
N ASP A 356 -17.54 -17.45 -8.27
CA ASP A 356 -18.21 -18.60 -7.68
C ASP A 356 -18.96 -18.24 -6.40
N THR A 357 -20.15 -18.82 -6.22
CA THR A 357 -20.90 -18.72 -4.97
C THR A 357 -21.83 -19.93 -4.79
N ALA A 358 -21.89 -20.42 -3.55
CA ALA A 358 -22.85 -21.47 -3.18
C ALA A 358 -24.29 -20.94 -3.14
N GLY A 359 -24.50 -19.65 -2.90
CA GLY A 359 -25.80 -19.00 -2.91
C GLY A 359 -26.74 -19.41 -1.77
N ASP A 360 -26.22 -20.01 -0.71
CA ASP A 360 -26.99 -20.53 0.43
C ASP A 360 -26.46 -20.04 1.80
N TYR A 361 -25.56 -19.03 1.80
CA TYR A 361 -24.89 -18.58 3.01
C TYR A 361 -25.24 -17.12 3.36
N GLN A 362 -26.30 -16.94 4.14
CA GLN A 362 -26.70 -15.64 4.68
C GLN A 362 -25.86 -15.26 5.92
N PRO A 363 -25.43 -13.97 6.09
CA PRO A 363 -25.70 -12.81 5.22
C PRO A 363 -24.63 -12.58 4.16
N MET A 364 -23.72 -13.52 3.90
CA MET A 364 -22.54 -13.33 3.05
C MET A 364 -22.90 -13.35 1.56
N SER A 365 -23.38 -14.47 1.03
CA SER A 365 -23.84 -14.59 -0.35
C SER A 365 -24.98 -15.60 -0.46
N TYR A 366 -26.16 -15.14 -0.90
CA TYR A 366 -27.30 -16.02 -1.10
C TYR A 366 -28.14 -15.60 -2.31
N LEU A 367 -28.75 -16.58 -2.95
CA LEU A 367 -29.67 -16.36 -4.05
C LEU A 367 -31.05 -15.98 -3.51
N ASP A 368 -31.42 -14.71 -3.65
CA ASP A 368 -32.73 -14.22 -3.23
C ASP A 368 -33.83 -14.79 -4.14
N PRO A 369 -34.75 -15.60 -3.60
CA PRO A 369 -35.76 -16.27 -4.40
C PRO A 369 -36.80 -15.31 -5.01
N GLU A 370 -36.94 -14.09 -4.47
CA GLU A 370 -37.89 -13.10 -5.00
C GLU A 370 -37.34 -12.34 -6.19
N SER A 371 -36.10 -11.88 -6.11
CA SER A 371 -35.42 -11.13 -7.18
C SER A 371 -34.67 -12.02 -8.17
N GLY A 372 -34.29 -13.23 -7.77
CA GLY A 372 -33.42 -14.11 -8.54
C GLY A 372 -31.97 -13.64 -8.63
N ARG A 373 -31.55 -12.71 -7.76
CA ARG A 373 -30.20 -12.16 -7.70
C ARG A 373 -29.43 -12.71 -6.51
N TYR A 374 -28.11 -12.79 -6.65
CA TYR A 374 -27.25 -12.99 -5.50
C TYR A 374 -27.16 -11.69 -4.72
N VAL A 375 -27.30 -11.77 -3.40
CA VAL A 375 -27.29 -10.64 -2.46
C VAL A 375 -26.52 -10.99 -1.19
N GLY A 376 -26.03 -9.98 -0.49
CA GLY A 376 -25.30 -10.13 0.76
C GLY A 376 -23.97 -9.40 0.72
N PHE A 377 -23.21 -9.48 1.81
CA PHE A 377 -21.92 -8.82 1.98
C PHE A 377 -20.93 -9.17 0.84
N ASP A 378 -20.69 -10.47 0.63
CA ASP A 378 -19.74 -10.94 -0.37
C ASP A 378 -20.25 -10.72 -1.82
N ALA A 379 -21.56 -10.73 -2.01
CA ALA A 379 -22.13 -10.38 -3.31
C ALA A 379 -21.87 -8.91 -3.67
N ALA A 380 -22.02 -8.00 -2.70
CA ALA A 380 -21.71 -6.58 -2.90
C ALA A 380 -20.19 -6.36 -3.10
N LEU A 381 -19.34 -7.06 -2.33
CA LEU A 381 -17.88 -7.00 -2.50
C LEU A 381 -17.45 -7.51 -3.89
N ALA A 382 -18.11 -8.55 -4.43
CA ALA A 382 -17.86 -9.03 -5.79
C ALA A 382 -18.30 -8.02 -6.87
N GLU A 383 -19.42 -7.30 -6.64
CA GLU A 383 -19.86 -6.21 -7.52
C GLU A 383 -18.84 -5.05 -7.52
N ASP A 384 -18.34 -4.65 -6.34
CA ASP A 384 -17.30 -3.62 -6.20
C ASP A 384 -15.99 -4.03 -6.90
N LEU A 385 -15.54 -5.29 -6.74
CA LEU A 385 -14.35 -5.81 -7.42
C LEU A 385 -14.51 -5.82 -8.95
N ALA A 386 -15.64 -6.26 -9.48
CA ALA A 386 -15.90 -6.25 -10.93
C ALA A 386 -15.92 -4.82 -11.48
N ALA A 387 -16.50 -3.87 -10.73
CA ALA A 387 -16.49 -2.44 -11.08
C ALA A 387 -15.07 -1.87 -11.08
N ALA A 388 -14.24 -2.19 -10.10
CA ALA A 388 -12.83 -1.79 -10.03
C ALA A 388 -12.00 -2.35 -11.21
N LEU A 389 -12.31 -3.58 -11.64
CA LEU A 389 -11.71 -4.20 -12.84
C LEU A 389 -12.22 -3.61 -14.16
N GLY A 390 -13.35 -2.89 -14.14
CA GLY A 390 -14.01 -2.35 -15.33
C GLY A 390 -14.64 -3.44 -16.21
N VAL A 391 -15.15 -4.52 -15.62
CA VAL A 391 -15.74 -5.67 -16.32
C VAL A 391 -17.14 -6.00 -15.79
N GLU A 392 -17.90 -6.82 -16.52
CA GLU A 392 -19.19 -7.33 -16.05
C GLU A 392 -18.97 -8.47 -15.02
N LEU A 393 -19.91 -8.67 -14.11
CA LEU A 393 -19.92 -9.73 -13.13
C LEU A 393 -20.83 -10.88 -13.59
N GLU A 394 -20.31 -12.10 -13.59
CA GLU A 394 -21.05 -13.33 -13.82
C GLU A 394 -20.91 -14.26 -12.62
N TYR A 395 -22.02 -14.65 -11.99
CA TYR A 395 -22.00 -15.67 -10.94
C TYR A 395 -22.02 -17.08 -11.52
N VAL A 396 -21.09 -17.92 -11.05
CA VAL A 396 -21.01 -19.34 -11.38
C VAL A 396 -21.48 -20.14 -10.17
N PRO A 397 -22.64 -20.81 -10.23
CA PRO A 397 -23.14 -21.59 -9.10
C PRO A 397 -22.26 -22.79 -8.77
N THR A 398 -21.95 -22.97 -7.49
CA THR A 398 -21.26 -24.13 -6.93
C THR A 398 -22.01 -24.72 -5.72
N SER A 399 -21.36 -25.61 -5.00
CA SER A 399 -21.79 -26.10 -3.70
C SER A 399 -20.59 -26.32 -2.76
N TRP A 400 -20.82 -26.33 -1.47
CA TRP A 400 -19.76 -26.57 -0.49
C TRP A 400 -18.98 -27.87 -0.74
N PRO A 401 -19.62 -29.00 -1.12
CA PRO A 401 -18.92 -30.23 -1.47
C PRO A 401 -18.02 -30.13 -2.69
N THR A 402 -18.34 -29.29 -3.69
CA THR A 402 -17.61 -29.19 -4.97
C THR A 402 -16.70 -27.99 -5.07
N LEU A 403 -16.79 -27.02 -4.15
CA LEU A 403 -16.04 -25.76 -4.17
C LEU A 403 -14.55 -25.94 -4.51
N MET A 404 -13.85 -26.82 -3.82
CA MET A 404 -12.41 -27.03 -4.06
C MET A 404 -12.14 -27.75 -5.39
N GLU A 405 -12.99 -28.70 -5.82
CA GLU A 405 -12.88 -29.36 -7.12
C GLU A 405 -13.09 -28.35 -8.26
N ASP A 406 -14.13 -27.53 -8.16
CA ASP A 406 -14.45 -26.47 -9.13
C ASP A 406 -13.35 -25.40 -9.20
N THR A 407 -12.77 -25.01 -8.05
CA THR A 407 -11.60 -24.12 -7.99
C THR A 407 -10.41 -24.69 -8.74
N LEU A 408 -10.05 -25.95 -8.45
CA LEU A 408 -8.90 -26.60 -9.08
C LEU A 408 -9.11 -26.87 -10.57
N ALA A 409 -10.35 -27.01 -11.00
CA ALA A 409 -10.71 -27.17 -12.41
C ALA A 409 -10.73 -25.82 -13.18
N GLY A 410 -10.66 -24.67 -12.51
CA GLY A 410 -10.74 -23.35 -13.13
C GLY A 410 -12.12 -23.04 -13.72
N ASN A 411 -13.20 -23.58 -13.13
CA ASN A 411 -14.56 -23.38 -13.61
C ASN A 411 -15.01 -21.92 -13.48
N PHE A 412 -14.34 -21.12 -12.64
CA PHE A 412 -14.53 -19.71 -12.38
C PHE A 412 -13.16 -19.03 -12.15
N ASP A 413 -13.13 -17.71 -12.08
CA ASP A 413 -11.90 -16.95 -11.87
C ASP A 413 -11.53 -16.86 -10.39
N LEU A 414 -12.54 -16.67 -9.53
CA LEU A 414 -12.39 -16.61 -8.07
C LEU A 414 -13.71 -16.94 -7.37
N ALA A 415 -13.62 -17.26 -6.07
CA ALA A 415 -14.77 -17.51 -5.22
C ALA A 415 -14.81 -16.54 -4.04
N ILE A 416 -15.96 -15.89 -3.83
CA ILE A 416 -16.28 -14.99 -2.72
C ILE A 416 -17.65 -15.40 -2.17
N CYS A 417 -17.67 -16.18 -1.09
CA CYS A 417 -18.91 -16.65 -0.47
C CYS A 417 -18.73 -17.09 0.99
N GLY A 418 -18.06 -16.28 1.81
CA GLY A 418 -17.80 -16.61 3.22
C GLY A 418 -16.73 -17.68 3.41
N ILE A 419 -15.68 -17.65 2.60
CA ILE A 419 -14.66 -18.70 2.58
C ILE A 419 -13.59 -18.42 3.65
N THR A 420 -13.58 -19.23 4.72
CA THR A 420 -12.54 -19.14 5.75
C THR A 420 -11.17 -19.54 5.19
N ILE A 421 -10.16 -18.72 5.46
CA ILE A 421 -8.75 -18.98 5.16
C ILE A 421 -8.28 -20.14 6.04
N THR A 422 -7.73 -21.20 5.43
CA THR A 422 -7.17 -22.36 6.13
C THR A 422 -5.89 -22.84 5.45
N GLU A 423 -4.96 -23.42 6.23
CA GLU A 423 -3.74 -24.02 5.68
C GLU A 423 -4.03 -25.02 4.56
N THR A 424 -5.04 -25.88 4.74
CA THR A 424 -5.44 -26.87 3.74
C THR A 424 -5.86 -26.26 2.41
N ARG A 425 -6.57 -25.12 2.43
CA ARG A 425 -6.96 -24.38 1.22
C ARG A 425 -5.76 -23.70 0.58
N GLN A 426 -4.89 -23.07 1.39
CA GLN A 426 -3.67 -22.41 0.91
C GLN A 426 -2.65 -23.40 0.29
N GLU A 427 -2.61 -24.66 0.76
CA GLU A 427 -1.79 -25.69 0.12
C GLU A 427 -2.28 -26.07 -1.29
N GLN A 428 -3.58 -26.04 -1.52
CA GLN A 428 -4.19 -26.49 -2.77
C GLN A 428 -4.49 -25.39 -3.77
N ALA A 429 -4.83 -24.18 -3.30
CA ALA A 429 -5.27 -23.05 -4.10
C ALA A 429 -4.62 -21.74 -3.57
N LEU A 430 -4.89 -20.62 -4.22
CA LEU A 430 -4.50 -19.30 -3.74
C LEU A 430 -5.61 -18.73 -2.84
N MET A 431 -5.22 -18.07 -1.76
CA MET A 431 -6.13 -17.35 -0.86
C MET A 431 -5.64 -15.91 -0.73
N SER A 432 -6.55 -14.95 -0.77
CA SER A 432 -6.26 -13.55 -0.50
C SER A 432 -5.88 -13.30 0.96
N ILE A 433 -5.50 -12.04 1.27
CA ILE A 433 -5.53 -11.53 2.64
C ILE A 433 -6.93 -11.69 3.23
N GLY A 434 -7.02 -11.72 4.58
CA GLY A 434 -8.30 -11.70 5.28
C GLY A 434 -8.96 -10.33 5.19
N TYR A 435 -10.28 -10.30 4.90
CA TYR A 435 -11.05 -9.05 4.83
C TYR A 435 -12.08 -8.90 5.96
N LEU A 436 -12.45 -10.01 6.63
CA LEU A 436 -13.41 -10.00 7.73
C LEU A 436 -13.09 -11.11 8.73
N GLY A 437 -13.06 -10.77 10.02
CA GLY A 437 -12.87 -11.74 11.10
C GLY A 437 -14.03 -12.74 11.18
N ASN A 438 -13.74 -14.01 11.45
CA ASN A 438 -14.73 -15.07 11.53
C ASN A 438 -14.37 -16.11 12.61
N GLY A 439 -15.34 -16.95 12.99
CA GLY A 439 -15.12 -18.03 13.94
C GLY A 439 -16.35 -18.92 14.06
N LYS A 440 -16.12 -20.19 14.44
CA LYS A 440 -17.22 -21.14 14.65
C LYS A 440 -17.86 -20.97 16.00
N THR A 441 -19.19 -20.94 16.01
CA THR A 441 -20.03 -20.86 17.19
C THR A 441 -21.15 -21.90 17.15
N VAL A 442 -22.02 -21.88 18.13
CA VAL A 442 -23.21 -22.73 18.19
C VAL A 442 -24.48 -21.88 18.05
N LEU A 443 -25.38 -22.32 17.17
CA LEU A 443 -26.75 -21.82 17.10
C LEU A 443 -27.68 -22.84 17.74
N CYS A 444 -28.56 -22.39 18.63
CA CYS A 444 -29.52 -23.24 19.35
C CYS A 444 -30.83 -22.49 19.62
N ARG A 445 -31.81 -23.15 20.23
CA ARG A 445 -33.00 -22.44 20.75
C ARG A 445 -32.64 -21.49 21.86
N ALA A 446 -33.30 -20.35 21.95
CA ALA A 446 -33.09 -19.34 22.99
C ALA A 446 -33.32 -19.91 24.43
N GLU A 447 -34.31 -20.78 24.59
CA GLU A 447 -34.58 -21.45 25.86
C GLU A 447 -33.50 -22.45 26.29
N ASP A 448 -32.65 -22.86 25.38
CA ASP A 448 -31.57 -23.85 25.57
C ASP A 448 -30.17 -23.20 25.61
N ALA A 449 -30.05 -21.87 25.52
CA ALA A 449 -28.79 -21.15 25.44
C ALA A 449 -27.81 -21.51 26.59
N ASP A 450 -28.31 -21.61 27.81
CA ASP A 450 -27.50 -21.98 28.99
C ASP A 450 -26.99 -23.42 28.97
N LYS A 451 -27.53 -24.28 28.10
CA LYS A 451 -27.14 -25.70 27.98
C LYS A 451 -25.92 -25.91 27.07
N TYR A 452 -25.77 -25.08 26.03
CA TYR A 452 -24.79 -25.31 24.94
C TYR A 452 -23.66 -24.29 24.96
N THR A 453 -23.03 -24.13 26.14
CA THR A 453 -21.98 -23.14 26.38
C THR A 453 -20.55 -23.69 26.26
N SER A 454 -20.38 -24.93 25.82
CA SER A 454 -19.06 -25.53 25.55
C SER A 454 -19.16 -26.74 24.62
N LEU A 455 -18.03 -27.13 24.02
CA LEU A 455 -17.95 -28.35 23.19
C LEU A 455 -18.33 -29.59 23.96
N GLU A 456 -17.98 -29.70 25.25
CA GLU A 456 -18.33 -30.83 26.11
C GLU A 456 -19.84 -30.93 26.38
N ALA A 457 -20.50 -29.79 26.43
CA ALA A 457 -21.95 -29.74 26.62
C ALA A 457 -22.72 -30.19 25.37
N ILE A 458 -22.14 -29.95 24.19
CA ILE A 458 -22.71 -30.30 22.88
C ILE A 458 -22.34 -31.74 22.48
N ASN A 459 -21.13 -32.20 22.83
CA ASN A 459 -20.61 -33.52 22.41
C ASN A 459 -21.20 -34.69 23.22
N ARG A 460 -22.54 -34.84 23.20
CA ARG A 460 -23.29 -35.86 23.94
C ARG A 460 -24.26 -36.58 23.03
N PRO A 461 -24.47 -37.90 23.23
CA PRO A 461 -25.32 -38.71 22.36
C PRO A 461 -26.78 -38.24 22.24
N GLU A 462 -27.27 -37.57 23.27
CA GLU A 462 -28.63 -37.02 23.30
C GLU A 462 -28.79 -35.71 22.52
N VAL A 463 -27.67 -35.05 22.13
CA VAL A 463 -27.71 -33.78 21.39
C VAL A 463 -27.81 -34.09 19.90
N ARG A 464 -28.86 -33.59 19.27
CA ARG A 464 -29.11 -33.66 17.84
C ARG A 464 -28.44 -32.45 17.16
N LEU A 465 -27.30 -32.70 16.54
CA LEU A 465 -26.53 -31.72 15.80
C LEU A 465 -26.88 -31.77 14.32
N MET A 466 -27.39 -30.70 13.73
CA MET A 466 -27.78 -30.65 12.32
C MET A 466 -26.81 -29.77 11.54
N GLU A 467 -26.32 -30.31 10.41
CA GLU A 467 -25.36 -29.65 9.53
C GLU A 467 -25.70 -29.86 8.06
N ASN A 468 -25.31 -28.90 7.18
CA ASN A 468 -25.30 -29.10 5.76
C ASN A 468 -24.05 -29.90 5.32
N PRO A 469 -24.11 -30.63 4.16
CA PRO A 469 -23.00 -31.47 3.74
C PRO A 469 -21.83 -30.68 3.14
N GLY A 470 -20.59 -31.17 3.35
CA GLY A 470 -19.38 -30.84 2.59
C GLY A 470 -18.62 -29.59 3.05
N GLY A 471 -19.16 -28.83 3.97
CA GLY A 471 -18.52 -27.61 4.50
C GLY A 471 -17.57 -27.85 5.66
N LEU A 472 -16.90 -26.76 6.12
CA LEU A 472 -16.04 -26.80 7.31
C LEU A 472 -16.85 -27.02 8.61
N ASN A 473 -18.16 -26.74 8.62
CA ASN A 473 -19.04 -26.96 9.76
C ASN A 473 -19.27 -28.46 9.98
N GLU A 474 -19.62 -29.20 8.93
CA GLU A 474 -19.74 -30.66 9.01
C GLU A 474 -18.40 -31.30 9.42
N LYS A 475 -17.29 -30.87 8.84
CA LYS A 475 -15.95 -31.37 9.21
C LYS A 475 -15.67 -31.13 10.70
N PHE A 476 -15.91 -29.92 11.20
CA PHE A 476 -15.75 -29.57 12.61
C PHE A 476 -16.64 -30.44 13.51
N ALA A 477 -17.90 -30.61 13.14
CA ALA A 477 -18.84 -31.45 13.88
C ALA A 477 -18.33 -32.90 14.00
N ARG A 478 -17.88 -33.49 12.91
CA ARG A 478 -17.34 -34.87 12.92
C ARG A 478 -16.06 -35.02 13.73
N GLU A 479 -15.16 -34.04 13.68
CA GLU A 479 -13.87 -34.09 14.37
C GLU A 479 -13.96 -33.74 15.85
N LYS A 480 -14.76 -32.74 16.22
CA LYS A 480 -14.81 -32.17 17.58
C LYS A 480 -15.99 -32.65 18.40
N LEU A 481 -17.06 -33.11 17.74
CA LEU A 481 -18.32 -33.50 18.37
C LEU A 481 -18.75 -34.96 17.98
N PRO A 482 -17.80 -35.92 17.99
CA PRO A 482 -18.07 -37.28 17.47
C PRO A 482 -19.12 -38.07 18.25
N ASN A 483 -19.49 -37.64 19.46
CA ASN A 483 -20.51 -38.31 20.26
C ASN A 483 -21.91 -37.73 20.05
N ALA A 484 -22.04 -36.52 19.51
CA ALA A 484 -23.34 -35.93 19.20
C ALA A 484 -24.02 -36.69 18.06
N THR A 485 -25.35 -36.71 18.06
CA THR A 485 -26.13 -37.34 16.97
C THR A 485 -26.15 -36.37 15.78
N LEU A 486 -25.24 -36.59 14.82
CA LEU A 486 -25.15 -35.75 13.62
C LEU A 486 -26.28 -36.11 12.61
N ILE A 487 -27.02 -35.08 12.21
CA ILE A 487 -28.09 -35.12 11.19
C ILE A 487 -27.63 -34.28 10.02
N ILE A 488 -27.59 -34.83 8.82
CA ILE A 488 -27.26 -34.08 7.60
C ILE A 488 -28.56 -33.61 6.94
N HIS A 489 -28.65 -32.31 6.66
CA HIS A 489 -29.74 -31.66 5.95
C HIS A 489 -29.20 -30.89 4.75
N ASP A 490 -29.72 -31.14 3.56
CA ASP A 490 -29.12 -30.65 2.31
C ASP A 490 -29.27 -29.12 2.10
N VAL A 491 -30.25 -28.50 2.74
CA VAL A 491 -30.57 -27.08 2.57
C VAL A 491 -30.14 -26.29 3.81
N ASN A 492 -28.98 -25.63 3.73
CA ASN A 492 -28.39 -24.87 4.85
C ASN A 492 -29.38 -23.87 5.46
N GLN A 493 -30.06 -23.11 4.64
CA GLN A 493 -30.98 -22.03 5.06
C GLN A 493 -32.23 -22.54 5.83
N GLU A 494 -32.58 -23.81 5.74
CA GLU A 494 -33.70 -24.41 6.48
C GLU A 494 -33.31 -24.83 7.91
N ILE A 495 -32.03 -25.10 8.18
CA ILE A 495 -31.54 -25.65 9.45
C ILE A 495 -31.91 -24.77 10.66
N PRO A 496 -31.71 -23.42 10.65
CA PRO A 496 -32.11 -22.58 11.77
C PRO A 496 -33.61 -22.68 12.12
N GLY A 497 -34.47 -22.73 11.12
CA GLY A 497 -35.91 -22.93 11.29
C GLY A 497 -36.27 -24.31 11.89
N LEU A 498 -35.55 -25.36 11.52
CA LEU A 498 -35.72 -26.71 12.08
C LEU A 498 -35.26 -26.78 13.54
N ILE A 499 -34.18 -26.05 13.92
CA ILE A 499 -33.74 -25.90 15.31
C ILE A 499 -34.80 -25.18 16.11
N ALA A 500 -35.31 -24.02 15.61
CA ALA A 500 -36.39 -23.28 16.26
C ALA A 500 -37.66 -24.09 16.45
N ALA A 501 -37.95 -25.04 15.53
CA ALA A 501 -39.08 -25.98 15.63
C ALA A 501 -38.82 -27.16 16.56
N GLY A 502 -37.59 -27.37 17.05
CA GLY A 502 -37.20 -28.47 17.92
C GLY A 502 -36.95 -29.81 17.19
N GLU A 503 -36.75 -29.78 15.88
CA GLU A 503 -36.39 -30.98 15.10
C GLU A 503 -34.91 -31.36 15.24
N ALA A 504 -34.04 -30.36 15.53
CA ALA A 504 -32.68 -30.53 16.01
C ALA A 504 -32.44 -29.66 17.25
N ASP A 505 -31.29 -29.81 17.91
CA ASP A 505 -30.97 -29.08 19.12
C ASP A 505 -29.97 -27.95 18.85
N VAL A 506 -28.96 -28.22 18.01
CA VAL A 506 -27.90 -27.26 17.70
C VAL A 506 -27.45 -27.38 16.22
N MET A 507 -26.85 -26.31 15.72
CA MET A 507 -26.03 -26.23 14.52
C MET A 507 -24.68 -25.58 14.91
N ILE A 508 -23.57 -26.09 14.38
CA ILE A 508 -22.30 -25.39 14.39
C ILE A 508 -22.23 -24.55 13.13
N THR A 509 -22.07 -23.25 13.31
CA THR A 509 -21.94 -22.32 12.20
C THR A 509 -20.96 -21.21 12.51
N GLU A 510 -20.74 -20.28 11.60
CA GLU A 510 -19.92 -19.11 11.79
C GLU A 510 -20.70 -18.00 12.53
N ILE A 511 -19.93 -17.14 13.25
CA ILE A 511 -20.50 -16.04 14.03
C ILE A 511 -21.39 -15.10 13.22
N MET A 512 -21.05 -14.86 11.93
CA MET A 512 -21.83 -13.99 11.04
C MET A 512 -23.22 -14.60 10.72
N GLU A 513 -23.25 -15.86 10.37
CA GLU A 513 -24.49 -16.59 10.08
C GLU A 513 -25.34 -16.74 11.33
N ALA A 514 -24.73 -17.14 12.45
CA ALA A 514 -25.44 -17.26 13.72
C ALA A 514 -26.09 -15.95 14.16
N GLY A 515 -25.32 -14.83 14.08
CA GLY A 515 -25.80 -13.49 14.40
C GLY A 515 -26.98 -13.07 13.53
N PHE A 516 -26.88 -13.32 12.22
CA PHE A 516 -27.95 -13.03 11.28
C PHE A 516 -29.27 -13.76 11.66
N TYR A 517 -29.21 -15.07 11.89
CA TYR A 517 -30.42 -15.84 12.24
C TYR A 517 -31.00 -15.50 13.63
N VAL A 518 -30.15 -15.20 14.61
CA VAL A 518 -30.61 -14.70 15.93
C VAL A 518 -31.32 -13.34 15.79
N GLY A 519 -30.85 -12.47 14.88
CA GLY A 519 -31.51 -11.21 14.58
C GLY A 519 -32.85 -11.34 13.86
N GLN A 520 -33.10 -12.46 13.17
CA GLN A 520 -34.33 -12.72 12.41
C GLN A 520 -35.38 -13.51 13.21
N ASP A 521 -34.97 -14.33 14.18
CA ASP A 521 -35.87 -15.21 14.92
C ASP A 521 -35.51 -15.23 16.42
N ASP A 522 -36.35 -14.62 17.25
CA ASP A 522 -36.17 -14.51 18.71
C ASP A 522 -36.23 -15.87 19.43
N ARG A 523 -36.62 -16.93 18.77
CA ARG A 523 -36.57 -18.31 19.30
C ARG A 523 -35.18 -18.90 19.25
N LEU A 524 -34.22 -18.26 18.56
CA LEU A 524 -32.83 -18.71 18.40
C LEU A 524 -31.88 -17.91 19.31
N ALA A 525 -30.74 -18.52 19.63
CA ALA A 525 -29.64 -17.91 20.37
C ALA A 525 -28.28 -18.47 19.90
N ALA A 526 -27.25 -17.66 20.01
CA ALA A 526 -25.86 -18.02 19.79
C ALA A 526 -25.02 -17.70 21.04
N PRO A 527 -25.04 -18.55 22.08
CA PRO A 527 -24.48 -18.24 23.38
C PRO A 527 -22.96 -18.01 23.40
N LEU A 528 -22.24 -18.44 22.35
CA LEU A 528 -20.80 -18.32 22.21
C LEU A 528 -20.41 -17.42 21.03
N ILE A 529 -21.24 -16.47 20.64
CA ILE A 529 -20.97 -15.58 19.50
C ILE A 529 -19.74 -14.68 19.75
N TYR A 530 -19.47 -14.32 21.01
CA TYR A 530 -18.31 -13.50 21.42
C TYR A 530 -17.09 -14.30 21.84
N GLU A 531 -17.27 -15.56 22.17
CA GLU A 531 -16.20 -16.50 22.52
C GLU A 531 -16.31 -17.75 21.63
N PRO A 532 -16.12 -17.59 20.32
CA PRO A 532 -16.30 -18.69 19.39
C PRO A 532 -15.28 -19.81 19.61
N PHE A 533 -15.60 -21.01 19.16
CA PHE A 533 -14.71 -22.17 19.26
C PHE A 533 -13.43 -22.05 18.44
N THR A 534 -13.43 -21.23 17.40
CA THR A 534 -12.29 -20.97 16.52
C THR A 534 -12.23 -19.50 16.18
N HIS A 535 -11.03 -19.05 15.80
CA HIS A 535 -10.80 -17.73 15.23
C HIS A 535 -10.16 -17.90 13.86
N GLY A 536 -10.55 -17.08 12.90
CA GLY A 536 -10.06 -17.07 11.54
C GLY A 536 -10.53 -15.84 10.79
N GLU A 537 -10.23 -15.79 9.52
CA GLU A 537 -10.61 -14.70 8.63
C GLU A 537 -11.23 -15.27 7.35
N LEU A 538 -12.11 -14.49 6.74
CA LEU A 538 -12.65 -14.76 5.42
C LEU A 538 -11.72 -14.20 4.36
N GLY A 539 -11.56 -14.92 3.25
CA GLY A 539 -10.73 -14.54 2.13
C GLY A 539 -11.29 -14.99 0.79
N VAL A 540 -10.74 -14.47 -0.28
CA VAL A 540 -11.08 -14.83 -1.66
C VAL A 540 -10.24 -16.02 -2.08
N LEU A 541 -10.89 -17.05 -2.65
CA LEU A 541 -10.25 -18.27 -3.12
C LEU A 541 -10.06 -18.23 -4.64
N MET A 542 -8.87 -18.62 -5.13
CA MET A 542 -8.52 -18.60 -6.56
C MET A 542 -7.73 -19.84 -6.96
N PRO A 543 -7.80 -20.29 -8.22
CA PRO A 543 -6.97 -21.39 -8.71
C PRO A 543 -5.48 -20.98 -8.71
N LYS A 544 -4.58 -21.96 -8.51
CA LYS A 544 -3.13 -21.74 -8.71
C LYS A 544 -2.85 -21.37 -10.17
N GLY A 545 -1.87 -20.52 -10.38
CA GLY A 545 -1.57 -19.94 -11.69
C GLY A 545 -2.27 -18.60 -11.94
N SER A 546 -3.03 -18.09 -10.93
CA SER A 546 -3.69 -16.78 -10.96
C SER A 546 -3.02 -15.82 -9.98
N GLU A 547 -1.69 -15.87 -9.84
CA GLU A 547 -0.93 -15.04 -8.89
C GLU A 547 -1.06 -13.55 -9.21
N ASP A 548 -1.22 -13.19 -10.48
CA ASP A 548 -1.51 -11.83 -10.93
C ASP A 548 -2.89 -11.35 -10.44
N LEU A 549 -3.92 -12.19 -10.56
CA LEU A 549 -5.26 -11.90 -10.03
C LEU A 549 -5.23 -11.79 -8.50
N LEU A 550 -4.50 -12.68 -7.81
CA LEU A 550 -4.32 -12.61 -6.36
C LEU A 550 -3.70 -11.29 -5.92
N ALA A 551 -2.65 -10.83 -6.61
CA ALA A 551 -2.01 -9.55 -6.30
C ALA A 551 -2.98 -8.37 -6.45
N TYR A 552 -3.79 -8.37 -7.53
CA TYR A 552 -4.81 -7.35 -7.74
C TYR A 552 -5.92 -7.40 -6.66
N VAL A 553 -6.42 -8.60 -6.34
CA VAL A 553 -7.45 -8.80 -5.31
C VAL A 553 -6.95 -8.35 -3.93
N ASN A 554 -5.71 -8.65 -3.58
CA ASN A 554 -5.14 -8.19 -2.30
C ASN A 554 -5.05 -6.66 -2.24
N ALA A 555 -4.56 -6.01 -3.30
CA ALA A 555 -4.51 -4.55 -3.38
C ALA A 555 -5.91 -3.92 -3.29
N PHE A 556 -6.91 -4.49 -3.97
CA PHE A 556 -8.30 -4.07 -3.88
C PHE A 556 -8.84 -4.21 -2.44
N LEU A 557 -8.64 -5.36 -1.79
CA LEU A 557 -9.09 -5.57 -0.42
C LEU A 557 -8.42 -4.63 0.59
N GLU A 558 -7.13 -4.37 0.43
CA GLU A 558 -6.41 -3.38 1.25
C GLU A 558 -7.01 -1.97 1.10
N GLU A 559 -7.41 -1.58 -0.11
CA GLU A 559 -8.09 -0.31 -0.38
C GLU A 559 -9.49 -0.28 0.25
N GLU A 560 -10.29 -1.36 0.09
CA GLU A 560 -11.64 -1.44 0.66
C GLU A 560 -11.63 -1.43 2.20
N ILE A 561 -10.63 -2.08 2.82
CA ILE A 561 -10.40 -2.02 4.28
C ILE A 561 -9.98 -0.61 4.69
N ALA A 562 -9.02 -0.01 4.01
CA ALA A 562 -8.49 1.31 4.36
C ALA A 562 -9.51 2.45 4.15
N SER A 563 -10.36 2.35 3.13
CA SER A 563 -11.44 3.31 2.88
C SER A 563 -12.61 3.21 3.86
N GLY A 564 -12.70 2.12 4.62
CA GLY A 564 -13.84 1.78 5.50
C GLY A 564 -15.02 1.14 4.74
N ARG A 565 -14.85 0.77 3.46
CA ARG A 565 -15.92 0.14 2.67
C ARG A 565 -16.31 -1.22 3.20
N ILE A 566 -15.35 -1.99 3.70
CA ILE A 566 -15.62 -3.28 4.37
C ILE A 566 -16.53 -3.07 5.59
N ASP A 567 -16.27 -2.05 6.41
CA ASP A 567 -17.10 -1.71 7.57
C ASP A 567 -18.50 -1.25 7.16
N GLU A 568 -18.64 -0.46 6.09
CA GLU A 568 -19.93 -0.05 5.53
C GLU A 568 -20.76 -1.26 5.08
N LEU A 569 -20.14 -2.21 4.34
CA LEU A 569 -20.81 -3.44 3.93
C LEU A 569 -21.17 -4.32 5.13
N ALA A 570 -20.29 -4.41 6.13
CA ALA A 570 -20.58 -5.15 7.35
C ALA A 570 -21.75 -4.53 8.13
N GLU A 571 -21.82 -3.19 8.22
CA GLU A 571 -22.95 -2.49 8.83
C GLU A 571 -24.25 -2.75 8.07
N GLU A 572 -24.21 -2.70 6.72
CA GLU A 572 -25.39 -2.88 5.88
C GLU A 572 -25.95 -4.30 5.91
N TYR A 573 -25.09 -5.31 5.77
CA TYR A 573 -25.52 -6.71 5.56
C TYR A 573 -25.45 -7.57 6.82
N ILE A 574 -24.56 -7.25 7.77
CA ILE A 574 -24.31 -8.08 8.95
C ILE A 574 -24.86 -7.42 10.21
N TYR A 575 -24.33 -6.24 10.60
CA TYR A 575 -24.59 -5.66 11.93
C TYR A 575 -25.98 -5.06 12.07
N ARG A 576 -26.58 -4.56 10.99
CA ARG A 576 -27.97 -4.08 11.00
C ARG A 576 -28.98 -5.17 11.43
N HIS A 577 -28.63 -6.43 11.25
CA HIS A 577 -29.46 -7.58 11.58
C HIS A 577 -29.12 -8.18 12.95
N ILE A 578 -28.03 -7.75 13.60
CA ILE A 578 -27.62 -8.16 14.94
C ILE A 578 -28.13 -7.13 15.95
N ASN A 579 -29.18 -7.46 16.63
CA ASN A 579 -30.00 -6.53 17.44
C ASN A 579 -29.38 -6.24 18.82
N THR A 580 -28.12 -5.69 18.93
CA THR A 580 -27.62 -5.10 20.19
C THR A 580 -26.42 -4.20 19.98
N GLU A 581 -26.46 -2.97 20.55
CA GLU A 581 -25.34 -2.01 20.63
C GLU A 581 -24.11 -2.50 21.44
N GLU A 582 -24.16 -3.68 22.08
CA GLU A 582 -23.08 -4.26 22.89
C GLU A 582 -22.27 -5.37 22.20
N GLN A 583 -22.49 -5.63 20.90
CA GLN A 583 -22.08 -6.89 20.26
C GLN A 583 -21.11 -6.73 19.08
N LEU A 584 -20.29 -5.70 19.04
CA LEU A 584 -19.27 -5.56 18.01
C LEU A 584 -17.94 -6.18 18.47
N LEU A 585 -17.46 -7.16 17.72
CA LEU A 585 -16.06 -7.60 17.85
C LEU A 585 -15.16 -6.43 17.47
N PRO A 586 -14.17 -6.04 18.29
CA PRO A 586 -13.17 -5.10 17.85
C PRO A 586 -12.42 -5.71 16.65
N ALA A 587 -12.20 -4.91 15.62
CA ALA A 587 -11.28 -5.26 14.52
C ALA A 587 -9.95 -5.72 15.11
N ALA A 588 -9.42 -6.83 14.61
CA ALA A 588 -8.19 -7.46 15.08
C ALA A 588 -6.96 -6.57 14.85
#